data_e96459b73a271bc1439a7cbdd2ad47a8
#
_entry.id   e96459b73a271bc1439a7cbdd2ad47a8
#
_cell.length_a   1.000
_cell.length_b   1.000
_cell.length_c   1.000
_cell.angle_alpha   90.00
_cell.angle_beta   90.00
_cell.angle_gamma   90.00
#
_symmetry.space_group_name_H-M   'P 1'
#
loop_
_entity.id
_entity.type
_entity.pdbx_description
1 polymer ?
#
loop_
_entity_poly.entity_id
_entity_poly.type
_entity_poly.pdbx_seq_one_letter_code
_entity_poly.pdbx_strand_id
1 'polypeptide(L)'
;MKEKLNEYRNRIEALSHDILALVEKRAYVAHLIAKVKKEHSLAVVDEKREHALLSRLQARTNLPKALVKDLFEVIIKHSRNIQR
;
A
#
# COMPACT_ATOMS: atom_id res chain seq x y z
N MET A 1 28.27 13.45 16.67
CA MET A 1 28.05 12.48 15.58
C MET A 1 27.02 11.43 15.94
N LYS A 2 27.13 10.78 17.08
CA LYS A 2 26.11 9.80 17.53
C LYS A 2 24.73 10.43 17.72
N GLU A 3 24.68 11.69 18.18
CA GLU A 3 23.43 12.41 18.41
C GLU A 3 22.65 12.64 17.13
N LYS A 4 23.33 13.03 16.04
CA LYS A 4 22.69 13.20 14.73
C LYS A 4 22.20 11.87 14.17
N LEU A 5 22.99 10.80 14.32
CA LEU A 5 22.59 9.48 13.87
C LEU A 5 21.34 9.01 14.60
N ASN A 6 21.27 9.21 15.92
CA ASN A 6 20.09 8.86 16.71
C ASN A 6 18.88 9.70 16.32
N GLU A 7 19.08 11.00 16.08
CA GLU A 7 18.01 11.88 15.60
C GLU A 7 17.42 11.37 14.27
N TYR A 8 18.28 11.05 13.32
CA TYR A 8 17.82 10.56 12.01
C TYR A 8 17.15 9.20 12.12
N ARG A 9 17.66 8.30 12.96
CA ARG A 9 17.01 7.02 13.22
C ARG A 9 15.62 7.18 13.83
N ASN A 10 15.47 8.14 14.75
CA ASN A 10 14.17 8.47 15.35
C ASN A 10 13.20 8.99 14.29
N ARG A 11 13.68 9.80 13.33
CA ARG A 11 12.86 10.29 12.22
C ARG A 11 12.42 9.16 11.32
N ILE A 12 13.31 8.22 11.02
CA ILE A 12 12.97 7.03 10.22
C ILE A 12 11.91 6.20 10.94
N GLU A 13 12.04 5.99 12.24
CA GLU A 13 11.06 5.25 13.02
C GLU A 13 9.68 5.93 12.99
N ALA A 14 9.66 7.25 13.17
CA ALA A 14 8.41 8.02 13.11
C ALA A 14 7.75 7.89 11.73
N LEU A 15 8.53 7.99 10.65
CA LEU A 15 8.02 7.81 9.28
C LEU A 15 7.52 6.39 9.06
N SER A 16 8.17 5.39 9.65
CA SER A 16 7.73 4.00 9.56
C SER A 16 6.36 3.81 10.22
N HIS A 17 6.12 4.46 11.36
CA HIS A 17 4.79 4.46 11.99
C HIS A 17 3.74 5.11 11.08
N ASP A 18 4.09 6.20 10.39
CA ASP A 18 3.19 6.86 9.43
C ASP A 18 2.82 5.94 8.26
N ILE A 19 3.80 5.18 7.77
CA ILE A 19 3.56 4.18 6.71
C ILE A 19 2.54 3.14 7.19
N LEU A 20 2.72 2.62 8.41
CA LEU A 20 1.78 1.63 8.97
C LEU A 20 0.38 2.22 9.13
N ALA A 21 0.27 3.45 9.60
CA ALA A 21 -1.02 4.13 9.73
C ALA A 21 -1.74 4.26 8.39
N LEU A 22 -1.00 4.56 7.32
CA LEU A 22 -1.55 4.65 5.97
C LEU A 22 -1.98 3.27 5.45
N VAL A 23 -1.21 2.23 5.71
CA VAL A 23 -1.58 0.86 5.35
C VAL A 23 -2.85 0.42 6.08
N GLU A 24 -2.99 0.77 7.36
CA GLU A 24 -4.22 0.51 8.13
C GLU A 24 -5.44 1.21 7.52
N LYS A 25 -5.31 2.47 7.13
CA LYS A 25 -6.38 3.20 6.46
C LYS A 25 -6.76 2.56 5.13
N ARG A 26 -5.76 2.13 4.37
CA ARG A 26 -5.98 1.44 3.11
C ARG A 26 -6.70 0.11 3.32
N ALA A 27 -6.33 -0.63 4.36
CA ALA A 27 -6.97 -1.89 4.73
C ALA A 27 -8.46 -1.68 5.09
N TYR A 28 -8.76 -0.62 5.81
CA TYR A 28 -10.15 -0.27 6.13
C TYR A 28 -10.98 -0.06 4.86
N VAL A 29 -10.44 0.69 3.89
CA VAL A 29 -11.11 0.92 2.60
C VAL A 29 -11.25 -0.39 1.83
N ALA A 30 -10.25 -1.28 1.89
CA ALA A 30 -10.32 -2.59 1.26
C ALA A 30 -11.48 -3.44 1.83
N HIS A 31 -11.75 -3.36 3.13
CA HIS A 31 -12.92 -4.01 3.73
C HIS A 31 -14.24 -3.43 3.19
N LEU A 32 -14.31 -2.11 2.99
CA LEU A 32 -15.49 -1.48 2.40
C LEU A 32 -15.70 -1.95 0.94
N ILE A 33 -14.62 -2.04 0.17
CA ILE A 33 -14.65 -2.55 -1.20
C ILE A 33 -15.10 -4.01 -1.21
N ALA A 34 -14.60 -4.83 -0.29
CA ALA A 34 -14.99 -6.24 -0.17
C ALA A 34 -16.50 -6.39 0.01
N LYS A 35 -17.08 -5.54 0.83
CA LYS A 35 -18.53 -5.53 1.08
C LYS A 35 -19.32 -5.22 -0.18
N VAL A 36 -18.93 -4.20 -0.93
CA VAL A 36 -19.56 -3.83 -2.20
C VAL A 36 -19.45 -4.95 -3.23
N LYS A 37 -18.25 -5.53 -3.37
CA LYS A 37 -18.02 -6.64 -4.31
C LYS A 37 -18.89 -7.84 -3.99
N LYS A 38 -19.03 -8.16 -2.71
CA LYS A 38 -19.87 -9.28 -2.27
C LYS A 38 -21.34 -9.03 -2.59
N GLU A 39 -21.84 -7.82 -2.30
CA GLU A 39 -23.24 -7.44 -2.57
C GLU A 39 -23.59 -7.49 -4.05
N HIS A 40 -22.62 -7.21 -4.92
CA HIS A 40 -22.83 -7.16 -6.38
C HIS A 40 -22.22 -8.36 -7.12
N SER A 41 -21.77 -9.37 -6.40
CA SER A 41 -21.15 -10.58 -6.97
C SER A 41 -19.98 -10.28 -7.91
N LEU A 42 -19.16 -9.28 -7.54
CA LEU A 42 -17.99 -8.89 -8.33
C LEU A 42 -16.77 -9.70 -7.92
N ALA A 43 -15.86 -9.90 -8.87
CA ALA A 43 -14.60 -10.61 -8.62
C ALA A 43 -13.69 -9.83 -7.66
N VAL A 44 -13.03 -10.54 -6.75
CA VAL A 44 -12.06 -9.95 -5.82
C VAL A 44 -10.86 -9.39 -6.58
N VAL A 45 -10.34 -10.17 -7.53
CA VAL A 45 -9.15 -9.79 -8.30
C VAL A 45 -9.54 -9.04 -9.57
N ASP A 46 -8.98 -7.85 -9.73
CA ASP A 46 -9.08 -7.04 -10.94
C ASP A 46 -7.66 -6.66 -11.37
N GLU A 47 -7.03 -7.54 -12.13
CA GLU A 47 -5.62 -7.39 -12.53
C GLU A 47 -5.40 -6.14 -13.37
N LYS A 48 -6.33 -5.82 -14.26
CA LYS A 48 -6.23 -4.65 -15.13
C LYS A 48 -6.19 -3.36 -14.30
N ARG A 49 -7.08 -3.26 -13.31
CA ARG A 49 -7.12 -2.11 -12.41
C ARG A 49 -5.87 -2.01 -11.54
N GLU A 50 -5.41 -3.13 -11.01
CA GLU A 50 -4.19 -3.19 -10.19
C GLU A 50 -2.97 -2.77 -10.99
N HIS A 51 -2.86 -3.23 -12.23
CA HIS A 51 -1.76 -2.87 -13.13
C HIS A 51 -1.79 -1.38 -13.47
N ALA A 52 -2.96 -0.84 -13.76
CA ALA A 52 -3.14 0.59 -14.04
C ALA A 52 -2.77 1.45 -12.82
N LEU A 53 -3.17 1.02 -11.62
CA LEU A 53 -2.81 1.70 -10.37
C LEU A 53 -1.29 1.74 -10.20
N LEU A 54 -0.63 0.60 -10.35
CA LEU A 54 0.83 0.51 -10.21
C LEU A 54 1.53 1.46 -11.17
N SER A 55 1.11 1.49 -12.42
CA SER A 55 1.69 2.39 -13.44
C SER A 55 1.54 3.86 -13.04
N ARG A 56 0.38 4.26 -12.53
CA ARG A 56 0.16 5.64 -12.06
C ARG A 56 1.02 5.98 -10.86
N LEU A 57 1.17 5.05 -9.91
CA LEU A 57 2.00 5.26 -8.73
C LEU A 57 3.47 5.42 -9.11
N GLN A 58 3.97 4.58 -10.01
CA GLN A 58 5.34 4.67 -10.50
C GLN A 58 5.61 6.01 -11.19
N ALA A 59 4.63 6.54 -11.91
CA ALA A 59 4.77 7.81 -12.62
C ALA A 59 4.77 9.05 -11.69
N ARG A 60 4.26 8.91 -10.47
CA ARG A 60 4.09 10.04 -9.53
C ARG A 60 5.17 10.16 -8.48
N THR A 61 6.18 9.33 -8.54
CA THR A 61 7.26 9.35 -7.56
C THR A 61 8.61 9.25 -8.24
N ASN A 62 9.64 9.77 -7.57
CA ASN A 62 11.02 9.62 -8.00
C ASN A 62 11.66 8.34 -7.44
N LEU A 63 10.95 7.56 -6.65
CA LEU A 63 11.44 6.29 -6.16
C LEU A 63 11.65 5.31 -7.32
N PRO A 64 12.61 4.38 -7.19
CA PRO A 64 12.83 3.37 -8.23
C PRO A 64 11.55 2.60 -8.53
N LYS A 65 11.27 2.37 -9.81
CA LYS A 65 10.06 1.64 -10.24
C LYS A 65 9.99 0.25 -9.63
N ALA A 66 11.12 -0.43 -9.50
CA ALA A 66 11.18 -1.76 -8.89
C ALA A 66 10.75 -1.73 -7.42
N LEU A 67 11.16 -0.71 -6.67
CA LEU A 67 10.77 -0.55 -5.27
C LEU A 67 9.26 -0.35 -5.15
N VAL A 68 8.69 0.52 -5.97
CA VAL A 68 7.24 0.79 -5.97
C VAL A 68 6.47 -0.49 -6.31
N LYS A 69 6.94 -1.24 -7.30
CA LYS A 69 6.33 -2.51 -7.69
C LYS A 69 6.36 -3.52 -6.53
N ASP A 70 7.51 -3.73 -5.92
CA ASP A 70 7.67 -4.71 -4.85
C ASP A 70 6.82 -4.34 -3.63
N LEU A 71 6.84 -3.08 -3.26
CA LEU A 71 6.04 -2.58 -2.14
C LEU A 71 4.54 -2.81 -2.37
N PHE A 72 4.04 -2.44 -3.54
CA PHE A 72 2.61 -2.55 -3.83
C PHE A 72 2.16 -3.97 -4.17
N GLU A 73 3.05 -4.85 -4.62
CA GLU A 73 2.73 -6.27 -4.73
C GLU A 73 2.32 -6.84 -3.36
N VAL A 74 3.06 -6.51 -2.31
CA VAL A 74 2.75 -6.94 -0.94
C VAL A 74 1.43 -6.33 -0.48
N ILE A 75 1.26 -5.04 -0.68
CA ILE A 75 0.06 -4.31 -0.24
C ILE A 75 -1.19 -4.81 -0.98
N ILE A 76 -1.10 -5.00 -2.29
CA ILE A 76 -2.21 -5.49 -3.10
C ILE A 76 -2.59 -6.92 -2.72
N LYS A 77 -1.60 -7.78 -2.48
CA LYS A 77 -1.84 -9.14 -2.01
C LYS A 77 -2.61 -9.14 -0.69
N HIS A 78 -2.22 -8.28 0.24
CA HIS A 78 -2.92 -8.12 1.51
C HIS A 78 -4.37 -7.67 1.30
N SER A 79 -4.60 -6.71 0.39
CA SER A 79 -5.95 -6.25 0.04
C SER A 79 -6.82 -7.36 -0.54
N ARG A 80 -6.26 -8.22 -1.39
CA ARG A 80 -6.96 -9.38 -1.93
C ARG A 80 -7.36 -10.33 -0.82
N ASN A 81 -6.48 -10.58 0.14
CA ASN A 81 -6.77 -11.45 1.28
C ASN A 81 -7.89 -10.90 2.16
N ILE A 82 -7.93 -9.58 2.36
CA ILE A 82 -9.02 -8.91 3.08
C ILE A 82 -10.35 -9.12 2.36
N GLN A 83 -10.35 -9.08 1.03
CA GLN A 83 -11.56 -9.17 0.22
C GLN A 83 -12.09 -10.62 0.05
N ARG A 84 -11.28 -11.58 0.41
CA ARG A 84 -11.70 -12.99 0.39
C ARG A 84 -12.36 -13.38 1.70
#